data_51e0022b270e5c5a3c4703ccf01fa1b0
#
_entry.id   51e0022b270e5c5a3c4703ccf01fa1b0
#
_cell.length_a   1.000
_cell.length_b   1.000
_cell.length_c   1.000
_cell.angle_alpha   90.00
_cell.angle_beta   90.00
_cell.angle_gamma   90.00
#
_symmetry.space_group_name_H-M   'P 1'
#
loop_
_entity.id
_entity.type
_entity.pdbx_description
1 polymer ?
#
loop_
_entity_poly.entity_id
_entity_poly.type
_entity_poly.pdbx_seq_one_letter_code
_entity_poly.pdbx_strand_id
1 'polypeptide(L)'
;MASSSVSPEADVFSPPLPLGEGLGVRAEADSVLEGGEFCAPPPPKGEAGRGLDFANRWQELEWDDIGMQIRTKTAADVARALSAPRRTLADFMALISPAAEAYLPQMAAEAERLTRQRFGNTIGFYVPLYLSNLCANDCTYCGFSMSNRLKRKTLNSEEIERECLAIKARGFDSVLLVTGEHEHKVGLAYFREVMPIIRRHFSTVAMEVQPLSQDEYAELKTLGLDSVMVYQETYHAPTYARHHLRGNKRDIAWRLATPDRLGRAGIDKIGLGALIGLSSDWRADSYFVAEHLTWLERHHWQSRYSLSFPRLRPCTGGLEPAVIMSDRQLAQLICAWRLFSPTLDLSLSTRESPAFRNGAVRLGITQMSAESRTQPGGYAEGDKEELEQFAIHDDRPVGEVAAAVRQAGLQPVFKDWEPFLGR
;
A
#
# COMPACT_ATOMS: atom_id res chain seq x y z
N MET A 1 -26.92 62.09 8.92
CA MET A 1 -28.31 61.90 8.45
C MET A 1 -28.32 60.55 7.72
N ALA A 2 -28.97 59.73 8.16
CA ALA A 2 -29.96 58.92 8.64
C ALA A 2 -29.52 57.47 8.77
N SER A 3 -29.65 56.98 9.95
CA SER A 3 -29.65 55.62 10.41
C SER A 3 -30.85 54.83 9.86
N SER A 4 -30.67 53.52 9.58
CA SER A 4 -31.76 52.56 9.78
C SER A 4 -31.18 51.21 10.19
N SER A 5 -31.50 50.89 11.41
CA SER A 5 -31.39 49.61 12.11
C SER A 5 -32.39 48.60 11.58
N VAL A 6 -32.00 47.35 11.46
CA VAL A 6 -32.93 46.20 11.48
C VAL A 6 -32.37 45.14 12.42
N SER A 7 -33.21 44.79 13.40
CA SER A 7 -33.00 43.83 14.48
C SER A 7 -33.16 42.36 14.00
N PRO A 8 -32.69 41.37 14.77
CA PRO A 8 -32.76 39.97 14.41
C PRO A 8 -34.09 39.32 14.78
N GLU A 9 -34.57 38.43 13.96
CA GLU A 9 -35.69 37.55 14.30
C GLU A 9 -35.21 36.19 14.81
N ALA A 10 -36.01 35.73 15.77
CA ALA A 10 -35.71 34.70 16.73
C ALA A 10 -36.04 33.29 16.25
N ASP A 11 -35.42 32.35 16.93
CA ASP A 11 -35.66 30.91 17.04
C ASP A 11 -37.12 30.44 16.91
N VAL A 12 -37.31 29.31 16.14
CA VAL A 12 -38.44 28.43 16.32
C VAL A 12 -37.94 26.99 16.56
N PHE A 13 -37.86 26.66 17.84
CA PHE A 13 -37.79 25.28 18.30
C PHE A 13 -39.20 24.69 18.24
N SER A 14 -39.38 23.55 17.54
CA SER A 14 -40.56 22.69 17.67
C SER A 14 -40.25 21.48 18.56
N PRO A 15 -41.12 21.16 19.53
CA PRO A 15 -40.92 20.01 20.43
C PRO A 15 -41.35 18.68 19.82
N PRO A 16 -40.87 17.52 20.37
CA PRO A 16 -41.21 16.23 19.87
C PRO A 16 -42.61 15.74 20.26
N LEU A 17 -43.24 14.97 19.38
CA LEU A 17 -44.54 14.32 19.59
C LEU A 17 -44.48 13.19 20.60
N PRO A 18 -45.55 12.92 21.33
CA PRO A 18 -45.60 11.91 22.39
C PRO A 18 -45.86 10.49 21.88
N LEU A 19 -45.30 9.55 22.61
CA LEU A 19 -45.48 8.11 22.46
C LEU A 19 -46.96 7.69 22.72
N GLY A 20 -47.53 6.97 21.77
CA GLY A 20 -48.87 6.33 21.93
C GLY A 20 -48.72 4.95 22.51
N GLU A 21 -49.49 4.72 23.55
CA GLU A 21 -49.62 3.44 24.28
C GLU A 21 -50.43 2.39 23.49
N GLY A 22 -49.96 1.16 23.54
CA GLY A 22 -50.65 -0.03 23.93
C GLY A 22 -51.70 -0.69 23.03
N LEU A 23 -51.36 -1.85 22.55
CA LEU A 23 -52.33 -2.98 22.48
C LEU A 23 -51.57 -4.28 22.71
N GLY A 24 -51.86 -4.92 23.84
CA GLY A 24 -51.35 -6.22 24.19
C GLY A 24 -52.09 -7.34 23.46
N VAL A 25 -51.31 -8.31 22.98
CA VAL A 25 -51.82 -9.66 22.66
C VAL A 25 -50.94 -10.63 23.40
N ARG A 26 -51.57 -11.41 24.27
CA ARG A 26 -51.01 -12.60 24.95
C ARG A 26 -50.87 -13.71 23.88
N ALA A 27 -49.70 -14.35 23.85
CA ALA A 27 -49.58 -15.71 23.36
C ALA A 27 -48.52 -16.45 24.19
N GLU A 28 -48.84 -17.66 24.46
CA GLU A 28 -48.33 -18.60 25.41
C GLU A 28 -46.85 -18.98 25.23
N ALA A 29 -46.26 -19.40 26.36
CA ALA A 29 -44.95 -20.01 26.47
C ALA A 29 -44.94 -21.40 25.82
N ASP A 30 -43.81 -21.74 25.20
CA ASP A 30 -42.94 -22.89 25.51
C ASP A 30 -42.04 -23.17 24.29
N SER A 31 -40.77 -22.96 24.42
CA SER A 31 -39.78 -24.02 24.23
C SER A 31 -38.36 -23.43 24.38
N VAL A 32 -37.68 -23.99 25.32
CA VAL A 32 -36.26 -23.90 25.58
C VAL A 32 -35.50 -24.23 24.30
N LEU A 33 -34.71 -23.28 23.78
CA LEU A 33 -33.63 -23.56 22.83
C LEU A 33 -32.31 -23.27 23.57
N GLU A 34 -31.68 -24.37 23.93
CA GLU A 34 -30.33 -24.43 24.46
C GLU A 34 -29.34 -23.69 23.54
N GLY A 35 -28.47 -22.91 24.17
CA GLY A 35 -27.35 -22.22 23.52
C GLY A 35 -26.38 -23.21 22.87
N GLY A 36 -26.48 -23.37 21.57
CA GLY A 36 -25.47 -24.00 20.76
C GLY A 36 -24.45 -22.95 20.32
N GLU A 37 -23.27 -22.94 20.95
CA GLU A 37 -22.09 -22.31 20.41
C GLU A 37 -21.85 -22.93 19.05
N PHE A 38 -21.99 -22.14 18.00
CA PHE A 38 -21.49 -22.48 16.67
C PHE A 38 -19.95 -22.42 16.69
N CYS A 39 -19.34 -23.42 17.30
CA CYS A 39 -17.93 -23.72 17.12
C CYS A 39 -17.80 -24.48 15.80
N ALA A 40 -17.29 -23.83 14.76
CA ALA A 40 -16.90 -24.52 13.54
C ALA A 40 -15.93 -25.66 13.91
N PRO A 41 -16.09 -26.88 13.38
CA PRO A 41 -15.19 -27.96 13.68
C PRO A 41 -13.77 -27.58 13.28
N PRO A 42 -12.74 -27.91 14.08
CA PRO A 42 -11.36 -27.69 13.70
C PRO A 42 -11.06 -28.46 12.41
N PRO A 43 -10.24 -27.89 11.50
CA PRO A 43 -9.86 -28.58 10.27
C PRO A 43 -9.16 -29.90 10.62
N PRO A 44 -9.34 -30.94 9.79
CA PRO A 44 -8.78 -32.26 10.05
C PRO A 44 -7.25 -32.16 10.16
N LYS A 45 -6.71 -32.69 11.26
CA LYS A 45 -5.27 -32.83 11.48
C LYS A 45 -4.74 -33.82 10.45
N GLY A 46 -4.12 -33.34 9.36
CA GLY A 46 -3.51 -34.24 8.40
C GLY A 46 -3.17 -33.63 7.03
N GLU A 47 -3.62 -32.41 6.69
CA GLU A 47 -3.24 -31.74 5.44
C GLU A 47 -2.55 -30.39 5.72
N ALA A 48 -1.45 -30.44 6.46
CA ALA A 48 -0.51 -29.33 6.52
C ALA A 48 0.30 -29.35 5.23
N GLY A 49 -0.08 -28.51 4.21
CA GLY A 49 0.87 -28.27 3.17
C GLY A 49 0.42 -27.92 1.76
N ARG A 50 -0.87 -27.79 1.45
CA ARG A 50 -1.32 -27.08 0.24
C ARG A 50 -2.51 -26.21 0.58
N GLY A 51 -2.28 -25.20 1.40
CA GLY A 51 -3.26 -24.14 1.59
C GLY A 51 -3.49 -23.47 0.24
N LEU A 52 -4.77 -23.22 -0.09
CA LEU A 52 -5.13 -22.36 -1.19
C LEU A 52 -4.44 -21.01 -0.96
N ASP A 53 -3.50 -20.65 -1.84
CA ASP A 53 -2.88 -19.34 -1.89
C ASP A 53 -2.94 -18.80 -3.32
N PHE A 54 -2.66 -17.51 -3.50
CA PHE A 54 -2.72 -16.88 -4.80
C PHE A 54 -1.75 -17.48 -5.82
N ALA A 55 -0.67 -18.13 -5.40
CA ALA A 55 0.30 -18.75 -6.31
C ALA A 55 -0.36 -19.82 -7.19
N ASN A 56 -1.36 -20.56 -6.66
CA ASN A 56 -2.13 -21.53 -7.45
C ASN A 56 -3.01 -20.82 -8.50
N ARG A 57 -3.71 -19.76 -8.11
CA ARG A 57 -4.51 -18.96 -9.04
C ARG A 57 -3.68 -18.31 -10.13
N TRP A 58 -2.50 -17.80 -9.77
CA TRP A 58 -1.57 -17.18 -10.71
C TRP A 58 -1.12 -18.14 -11.83
N GLN A 59 -0.93 -19.43 -11.54
CA GLN A 59 -0.56 -20.45 -12.54
C GLN A 59 -1.65 -20.73 -13.57
N GLU A 60 -2.91 -20.36 -13.29
CA GLU A 60 -4.04 -20.53 -14.21
C GLU A 60 -4.17 -19.36 -15.20
N LEU A 61 -3.42 -18.28 -15.02
CA LEU A 61 -3.52 -17.06 -15.80
C LEU A 61 -2.38 -16.96 -16.82
N GLU A 62 -2.75 -16.78 -18.08
CA GLU A 62 -1.79 -16.63 -19.17
C GLU A 62 -1.46 -15.16 -19.41
N TRP A 63 -0.19 -14.80 -19.24
CA TRP A 63 0.31 -13.43 -19.32
C TRP A 63 0.01 -12.74 -20.65
N ASP A 64 0.32 -13.43 -21.77
CA ASP A 64 0.16 -12.84 -23.11
C ASP A 64 -1.30 -12.67 -23.48
N ASP A 65 -2.16 -13.60 -23.06
CA ASP A 65 -3.61 -13.50 -23.26
C ASP A 65 -4.20 -12.31 -22.50
N ILE A 66 -3.79 -12.10 -21.27
CA ILE A 66 -4.19 -10.93 -20.47
C ILE A 66 -3.75 -9.63 -21.14
N GLY A 67 -2.49 -9.55 -21.58
CA GLY A 67 -1.98 -8.41 -22.31
C GLY A 67 -2.76 -8.13 -23.59
N MET A 68 -3.11 -9.18 -24.35
CA MET A 68 -3.93 -9.06 -25.55
C MET A 68 -5.34 -8.57 -25.23
N GLN A 69 -6.02 -9.15 -24.24
CA GLN A 69 -7.36 -8.73 -23.82
C GLN A 69 -7.40 -7.26 -23.40
N ILE A 70 -6.38 -6.76 -22.73
CA ILE A 70 -6.30 -5.34 -22.35
C ILE A 70 -6.12 -4.46 -23.59
N ARG A 71 -5.24 -4.82 -24.50
CA ARG A 71 -4.97 -4.03 -25.73
C ARG A 71 -6.16 -3.98 -26.70
N THR A 72 -7.02 -4.99 -26.67
CA THR A 72 -8.20 -5.07 -27.56
C THR A 72 -9.46 -4.41 -26.98
N LYS A 73 -9.42 -3.87 -25.75
CA LYS A 73 -10.54 -3.10 -25.19
C LYS A 73 -10.85 -1.88 -26.03
N THR A 74 -12.15 -1.59 -26.14
CA THR A 74 -12.69 -0.53 -27.00
C THR A 74 -13.18 0.67 -26.19
N ALA A 75 -13.48 1.77 -26.85
CA ALA A 75 -14.13 2.94 -26.25
C ALA A 75 -15.48 2.57 -25.57
N ALA A 76 -16.23 1.64 -26.15
CA ALA A 76 -17.49 1.16 -25.57
C ALA A 76 -17.26 0.40 -24.24
N ASP A 77 -16.16 -0.39 -24.14
CA ASP A 77 -15.80 -1.06 -22.90
C ASP A 77 -15.44 -0.06 -21.80
N VAL A 78 -14.71 1.00 -22.17
CA VAL A 78 -14.34 2.07 -21.22
C VAL A 78 -15.57 2.83 -20.75
N ALA A 79 -16.48 3.20 -21.66
CA ALA A 79 -17.72 3.90 -21.31
C ALA A 79 -18.60 3.06 -20.38
N ARG A 80 -18.68 1.74 -20.62
CA ARG A 80 -19.39 0.80 -19.73
C ARG A 80 -18.72 0.76 -18.34
N ALA A 81 -17.40 0.63 -18.29
CA ALA A 81 -16.64 0.60 -17.01
C ALA A 81 -16.80 1.89 -16.19
N LEU A 82 -16.86 3.05 -16.87
CA LEU A 82 -17.09 4.34 -16.21
C LEU A 82 -18.48 4.46 -15.61
N SER A 83 -19.49 3.91 -16.27
CA SER A 83 -20.91 3.95 -15.81
C SER A 83 -21.25 2.82 -14.84
N ALA A 84 -20.38 1.82 -14.67
CA ALA A 84 -20.65 0.70 -13.78
C ALA A 84 -20.71 1.16 -12.31
N PRO A 85 -21.76 0.79 -11.54
CA PRO A 85 -21.85 1.13 -10.12
C PRO A 85 -20.81 0.39 -9.26
N ARG A 86 -20.39 -0.78 -9.69
CA ARG A 86 -19.33 -1.60 -9.13
C ARG A 86 -18.47 -2.15 -10.26
N ARG A 87 -17.18 -1.89 -10.23
CA ARG A 87 -16.25 -2.30 -11.29
C ARG A 87 -15.69 -3.68 -11.01
N THR A 88 -15.63 -4.48 -12.06
CA THR A 88 -15.06 -5.83 -12.09
C THR A 88 -13.63 -5.79 -12.62
N LEU A 89 -12.92 -6.93 -12.58
CA LEU A 89 -11.62 -7.09 -13.23
C LEU A 89 -11.67 -6.81 -14.74
N ALA A 90 -12.77 -7.16 -15.41
CA ALA A 90 -12.96 -6.85 -16.83
C ALA A 90 -13.11 -5.34 -17.08
N ASP A 91 -13.73 -4.61 -16.15
CA ASP A 91 -13.80 -3.14 -16.19
C ASP A 91 -12.45 -2.51 -15.89
N PHE A 92 -11.67 -3.09 -14.97
CA PHE A 92 -10.30 -2.64 -14.71
C PHE A 92 -9.41 -2.78 -15.94
N MET A 93 -9.49 -3.92 -16.67
CA MET A 93 -8.81 -4.08 -17.97
C MET A 93 -9.16 -2.94 -18.95
N ALA A 94 -10.43 -2.55 -19.02
CA ALA A 94 -10.85 -1.46 -19.88
C ALA A 94 -10.25 -0.12 -19.43
N LEU A 95 -10.25 0.17 -18.13
CA LEU A 95 -9.73 1.42 -17.57
C LEU A 95 -8.21 1.58 -17.69
N ILE A 96 -7.44 0.48 -17.70
CA ILE A 96 -5.99 0.53 -17.94
C ILE A 96 -5.60 0.37 -19.40
N SER A 97 -6.56 0.15 -20.31
CA SER A 97 -6.31 -0.07 -21.74
C SER A 97 -5.84 1.21 -22.45
N PRO A 98 -5.24 1.09 -23.64
CA PRO A 98 -4.94 2.26 -24.48
C PRO A 98 -6.19 3.07 -24.85
N ALA A 99 -7.35 2.42 -25.02
CA ALA A 99 -8.61 3.10 -25.33
C ALA A 99 -9.06 4.06 -24.22
N ALA A 100 -8.67 3.83 -22.97
CA ALA A 100 -9.05 4.70 -21.85
C ALA A 100 -8.25 6.02 -21.79
N GLU A 101 -7.17 6.18 -22.53
CA GLU A 101 -6.38 7.41 -22.53
C GLU A 101 -7.19 8.65 -22.95
N ALA A 102 -8.18 8.47 -23.84
CA ALA A 102 -9.09 9.54 -24.24
C ALA A 102 -10.09 9.93 -23.14
N TYR A 103 -10.34 9.05 -22.17
CA TYR A 103 -11.27 9.25 -21.07
C TYR A 103 -10.61 9.70 -19.78
N LEU A 104 -9.32 10.00 -19.80
CA LEU A 104 -8.57 10.38 -18.59
C LEU A 104 -9.19 11.54 -17.81
N PRO A 105 -9.75 12.61 -18.44
CA PRO A 105 -10.42 13.68 -17.68
C PRO A 105 -11.63 13.17 -16.88
N GLN A 106 -12.46 12.29 -17.47
CA GLN A 106 -13.60 11.70 -16.78
C GLN A 106 -13.16 10.76 -15.65
N MET A 107 -12.14 9.93 -15.92
CA MET A 107 -11.54 9.05 -14.92
C MET A 107 -10.99 9.86 -13.73
N ALA A 108 -10.31 10.96 -13.99
CA ALA A 108 -9.73 11.84 -12.97
C ALA A 108 -10.81 12.49 -12.09
N ALA A 109 -11.86 13.02 -12.70
CA ALA A 109 -12.99 13.63 -11.98
C ALA A 109 -13.68 12.62 -11.07
N GLU A 110 -13.93 11.41 -11.56
CA GLU A 110 -14.58 10.35 -10.77
C GLU A 110 -13.63 9.79 -9.69
N ALA A 111 -12.34 9.64 -9.97
CA ALA A 111 -11.35 9.22 -9.00
C ALA A 111 -11.23 10.24 -7.85
N GLU A 112 -11.17 11.55 -8.16
CA GLU A 112 -11.18 12.61 -7.15
C GLU A 112 -12.45 12.54 -6.30
N ARG A 113 -13.62 12.43 -6.91
CA ARG A 113 -14.92 12.33 -6.23
C ARG A 113 -14.96 11.14 -5.27
N LEU A 114 -14.58 9.95 -5.73
CA LEU A 114 -14.55 8.73 -4.91
C LEU A 114 -13.56 8.85 -3.76
N THR A 115 -12.38 9.42 -4.03
CA THR A 115 -11.37 9.63 -3.00
C THR A 115 -11.88 10.57 -1.90
N ARG A 116 -12.49 11.71 -2.28
CA ARG A 116 -13.07 12.65 -1.30
C ARG A 116 -14.21 12.03 -0.52
N GLN A 117 -15.04 11.23 -1.16
CA GLN A 117 -16.14 10.53 -0.50
C GLN A 117 -15.66 9.51 0.54
N ARG A 118 -14.55 8.81 0.29
CA ARG A 118 -14.07 7.69 1.12
C ARG A 118 -13.02 8.11 2.16
N PHE A 119 -12.13 9.02 1.81
CA PHE A 119 -10.99 9.43 2.61
C PHE A 119 -11.04 10.91 3.05
N GLY A 120 -12.08 11.64 2.68
CA GLY A 120 -12.16 13.08 2.95
C GLY A 120 -11.05 13.85 2.22
N ASN A 121 -10.57 14.91 2.85
CA ASN A 121 -9.54 15.78 2.29
C ASN A 121 -8.15 15.51 2.90
N THR A 122 -7.90 14.30 3.41
CA THR A 122 -6.66 13.96 4.10
C THR A 122 -5.69 13.23 3.19
N ILE A 123 -4.39 13.50 3.38
CA ILE A 123 -3.27 12.75 2.81
C ILE A 123 -2.36 12.33 3.95
N GLY A 124 -2.24 11.02 4.17
CA GLY A 124 -1.35 10.45 5.17
C GLY A 124 0.11 10.61 4.75
N PHE A 125 0.97 11.05 5.68
CA PHE A 125 2.40 11.17 5.45
C PHE A 125 3.14 10.10 6.23
N TYR A 126 4.09 9.44 5.57
CA TYR A 126 5.01 8.48 6.17
C TYR A 126 6.43 8.72 5.68
N VAL A 127 7.38 8.09 6.34
CA VAL A 127 8.79 8.20 5.99
C VAL A 127 9.45 6.81 6.05
N PRO A 128 10.31 6.43 5.08
CA PRO A 128 11.07 5.18 5.16
C PRO A 128 12.24 5.34 6.13
N LEU A 129 12.42 4.38 7.03
CA LEU A 129 13.60 4.21 7.86
C LEU A 129 14.36 2.97 7.40
N TYR A 130 15.50 3.18 6.75
CA TYR A 130 16.37 2.11 6.29
C TYR A 130 17.23 1.61 7.46
N LEU A 131 16.97 0.39 7.91
CA LEU A 131 17.68 -0.25 9.01
C LEU A 131 18.98 -0.93 8.54
N SER A 132 18.98 -1.44 7.29
CA SER A 132 20.13 -2.14 6.71
C SER A 132 20.10 -2.13 5.18
N ASN A 133 21.27 -1.98 4.56
CA ASN A 133 21.48 -2.22 3.13
C ASN A 133 22.14 -3.58 2.84
N LEU A 134 22.29 -4.43 3.85
CA LEU A 134 22.85 -5.78 3.69
C LEU A 134 21.83 -6.69 3.02
N CYS A 135 22.18 -7.26 1.88
CA CYS A 135 21.30 -8.12 1.09
C CYS A 135 22.03 -9.39 0.64
N ALA A 136 21.34 -10.52 0.67
CA ALA A 136 21.81 -11.81 0.16
C ALA A 136 21.24 -12.15 -1.24
N ASN A 137 20.42 -11.25 -1.82
CA ASN A 137 19.88 -11.41 -3.16
C ASN A 137 20.70 -10.64 -4.19
N ASP A 138 20.67 -11.11 -5.43
CA ASP A 138 21.27 -10.46 -6.58
C ASP A 138 20.16 -10.06 -7.57
N CYS A 139 19.70 -8.81 -7.45
CA CYS A 139 18.62 -8.25 -8.25
C CYS A 139 19.17 -7.14 -9.16
N THR A 140 18.93 -7.24 -10.46
CA THR A 140 19.55 -6.33 -11.46
C THR A 140 19.12 -4.87 -11.38
N TYR A 141 18.05 -4.57 -10.63
CA TYR A 141 17.43 -3.24 -10.53
C TYR A 141 17.61 -2.57 -9.16
N CYS A 142 18.37 -3.17 -8.26
CA CYS A 142 18.46 -2.72 -6.86
C CYS A 142 19.90 -2.38 -6.49
N GLY A 143 20.11 -1.18 -5.96
CA GLY A 143 21.41 -0.75 -5.45
C GLY A 143 21.97 -1.67 -4.36
N PHE A 144 21.10 -2.29 -3.55
CA PHE A 144 21.50 -3.23 -2.49
C PHE A 144 21.87 -4.62 -2.99
N SER A 145 21.80 -4.89 -4.29
CA SER A 145 22.19 -6.19 -4.86
C SER A 145 23.53 -6.66 -4.31
N MET A 146 23.63 -7.96 -3.98
CA MET A 146 24.84 -8.51 -3.36
C MET A 146 26.09 -8.39 -4.23
N SER A 147 25.94 -8.34 -5.56
CA SER A 147 27.03 -8.15 -6.51
C SER A 147 27.56 -6.72 -6.56
N ASN A 148 26.80 -5.73 -6.06
CA ASN A 148 27.22 -4.33 -6.05
C ASN A 148 28.28 -4.09 -4.96
N ARG A 149 29.36 -3.39 -5.34
CA ARG A 149 30.44 -3.00 -4.43
C ARG A 149 30.06 -1.72 -3.70
N LEU A 150 29.21 -1.84 -2.69
CA LEU A 150 28.87 -0.73 -1.81
C LEU A 150 29.20 -1.06 -0.36
N LYS A 151 29.41 -0.03 0.45
CA LYS A 151 29.59 -0.17 1.88
C LYS A 151 28.31 -0.70 2.52
N ARG A 152 28.43 -1.81 3.26
CA ARG A 152 27.29 -2.41 3.95
C ARG A 152 27.18 -1.86 5.37
N LYS A 153 25.97 -1.46 5.74
CA LYS A 153 25.65 -0.94 7.07
C LYS A 153 24.34 -1.56 7.56
N THR A 154 24.35 -2.00 8.83
CA THR A 154 23.17 -2.37 9.59
C THR A 154 23.19 -1.54 10.87
N LEU A 155 22.11 -0.84 11.15
CA LEU A 155 22.00 0.02 12.32
C LEU A 155 21.90 -0.81 13.60
N ASN A 156 22.64 -0.42 14.61
CA ASN A 156 22.48 -0.94 15.96
C ASN A 156 21.40 -0.16 16.74
N SER A 157 21.09 -0.60 17.96
CA SER A 157 20.03 -0.03 18.80
C SER A 157 20.22 1.48 19.07
N GLU A 158 21.45 1.95 19.29
CA GLU A 158 21.75 3.37 19.52
C GLU A 158 21.58 4.22 18.25
N GLU A 159 22.00 3.68 17.11
CA GLU A 159 21.83 4.35 15.82
C GLU A 159 20.35 4.47 15.46
N ILE A 160 19.55 3.42 15.71
CA ILE A 160 18.10 3.43 15.50
C ILE A 160 17.42 4.46 16.39
N GLU A 161 17.78 4.56 17.66
CA GLU A 161 17.25 5.59 18.56
C GLU A 161 17.50 7.00 18.01
N ARG A 162 18.74 7.29 17.53
CA ARG A 162 19.08 8.58 16.93
C ARG A 162 18.26 8.87 15.66
N GLU A 163 18.10 7.88 14.79
CA GLU A 163 17.26 7.99 13.58
C GLU A 163 15.81 8.27 13.93
N CYS A 164 15.24 7.54 14.89
CA CYS A 164 13.87 7.76 15.36
C CYS A 164 13.66 9.19 15.88
N LEU A 165 14.59 9.70 16.71
CA LEU A 165 14.53 11.06 17.22
C LEU A 165 14.63 12.10 16.10
N ALA A 166 15.50 11.88 15.11
CA ALA A 166 15.65 12.77 13.95
C ALA A 166 14.39 12.80 13.08
N ILE A 167 13.71 11.65 12.90
CA ILE A 167 12.45 11.53 12.17
C ILE A 167 11.32 12.20 12.96
N LYS A 168 11.24 11.98 14.28
CA LYS A 168 10.23 12.65 15.15
C LYS A 168 10.36 14.17 15.12
N ALA A 169 11.60 14.69 15.09
CA ALA A 169 11.83 16.13 14.98
C ALA A 169 11.28 16.75 13.69
N ARG A 170 11.09 15.95 12.64
CA ARG A 170 10.43 16.33 11.37
C ARG A 170 8.90 16.21 11.42
N GLY A 171 8.35 15.73 12.56
CA GLY A 171 6.91 15.64 12.79
C GLY A 171 6.25 14.32 12.38
N PHE A 172 6.98 13.33 11.88
CA PHE A 172 6.42 12.05 11.49
C PHE A 172 6.04 11.20 12.71
N ASP A 173 4.93 10.48 12.58
CA ASP A 173 4.44 9.50 13.55
C ASP A 173 4.14 8.13 12.91
N SER A 174 4.31 8.03 11.59
CA SER A 174 4.21 6.81 10.79
C SER A 174 5.52 6.53 10.09
N VAL A 175 6.06 5.32 10.27
CA VAL A 175 7.37 4.91 9.72
C VAL A 175 7.26 3.61 8.92
N LEU A 176 7.98 3.53 7.80
CA LEU A 176 8.17 2.32 7.01
C LEU A 176 9.59 1.81 7.20
N LEU A 177 9.76 0.69 7.90
CA LEU A 177 11.04 0.04 8.11
C LEU A 177 11.48 -0.69 6.83
N VAL A 178 12.67 -0.41 6.35
CA VAL A 178 13.21 -1.01 5.13
C VAL A 178 14.54 -1.70 5.40
N THR A 179 14.71 -2.91 4.87
CA THR A 179 16.01 -3.60 4.89
C THR A 179 16.33 -4.22 3.54
N GLY A 180 17.61 -4.45 3.27
CA GLY A 180 17.99 -5.51 2.36
C GLY A 180 17.56 -6.88 2.93
N GLU A 181 17.42 -7.88 2.08
CA GLU A 181 16.94 -9.21 2.48
C GLU A 181 18.13 -10.09 2.90
N HIS A 182 18.33 -10.30 4.21
CA HIS A 182 19.40 -11.14 4.77
C HIS A 182 18.94 -11.80 6.08
N GLU A 183 18.37 -12.99 6.02
CA GLU A 183 17.70 -13.69 7.12
C GLU A 183 18.54 -13.80 8.41
N HIS A 184 19.84 -14.09 8.29
CA HIS A 184 20.69 -14.29 9.46
C HIS A 184 21.13 -12.99 10.18
N LYS A 185 21.13 -11.85 9.50
CA LYS A 185 21.64 -10.59 10.05
C LYS A 185 20.53 -9.58 10.35
N VAL A 186 19.48 -9.58 9.53
CA VAL A 186 18.33 -8.70 9.66
C VAL A 186 17.03 -9.51 9.61
N GLY A 187 17.04 -10.67 10.24
CA GLY A 187 15.89 -11.54 10.44
C GLY A 187 15.13 -11.25 11.72
N LEU A 188 14.28 -12.20 12.13
CA LEU A 188 13.40 -12.06 13.31
C LEU A 188 14.15 -11.68 14.60
N ALA A 189 15.34 -12.25 14.82
CA ALA A 189 16.14 -11.93 16.02
C ALA A 189 16.50 -10.44 16.09
N TYR A 190 16.88 -9.84 14.97
CA TYR A 190 17.13 -8.40 14.86
C TYR A 190 15.87 -7.59 15.11
N PHE A 191 14.75 -7.98 14.54
CA PHE A 191 13.47 -7.28 14.74
C PHE A 191 12.97 -7.35 16.19
N ARG A 192 13.18 -8.47 16.90
CA ARG A 192 12.90 -8.57 18.35
C ARG A 192 13.63 -7.51 19.17
N GLU A 193 14.86 -7.20 18.79
CA GLU A 193 15.67 -6.18 19.47
C GLU A 193 15.19 -4.77 19.14
N VAL A 194 14.95 -4.47 17.85
CA VAL A 194 14.76 -3.09 17.39
C VAL A 194 13.30 -2.61 17.43
N MET A 195 12.31 -3.51 17.28
CA MET A 195 10.89 -3.13 17.29
C MET A 195 10.46 -2.41 18.58
N PRO A 196 10.85 -2.86 19.79
CA PRO A 196 10.51 -2.13 21.02
C PRO A 196 11.07 -0.71 21.07
N ILE A 197 12.25 -0.47 20.44
CA ILE A 197 12.86 0.86 20.36
C ILE A 197 11.99 1.75 19.46
N ILE A 198 11.71 1.29 18.25
CA ILE A 198 10.98 2.02 17.23
C ILE A 198 9.55 2.33 17.69
N ARG A 199 8.90 1.36 18.35
CA ARG A 199 7.51 1.50 18.80
C ARG A 199 7.32 2.55 19.91
N ARG A 200 8.36 2.91 20.64
CA ARG A 200 8.30 4.04 21.60
C ARG A 200 8.12 5.39 20.91
N HIS A 201 8.57 5.51 19.67
CA HIS A 201 8.56 6.77 18.93
C HIS A 201 7.39 6.92 17.94
N PHE A 202 6.87 5.80 17.39
CA PHE A 202 5.90 5.84 16.31
C PHE A 202 4.64 5.09 16.65
N SER A 203 3.47 5.70 16.36
CA SER A 203 2.17 5.07 16.53
C SER A 203 1.85 4.06 15.43
N THR A 204 2.43 4.24 14.23
CA THR A 204 2.25 3.33 13.10
C THR A 204 3.58 2.84 12.58
N VAL A 205 3.77 1.53 12.57
CA VAL A 205 4.99 0.87 12.09
C VAL A 205 4.66 -0.08 10.96
N ALA A 206 5.19 0.20 9.78
CA ALA A 206 5.12 -0.65 8.59
C ALA A 206 6.48 -1.29 8.28
N MET A 207 6.50 -2.41 7.58
CA MET A 207 7.73 -3.08 7.12
C MET A 207 7.71 -3.35 5.61
N GLU A 208 8.88 -3.15 4.98
CA GLU A 208 9.23 -3.60 3.63
C GLU A 208 10.57 -4.33 3.71
N VAL A 209 10.51 -5.60 4.05
CA VAL A 209 11.66 -6.47 4.33
C VAL A 209 11.53 -7.80 3.58
N GLN A 210 12.44 -8.75 3.80
CA GLN A 210 12.30 -10.09 3.22
C GLN A 210 10.97 -10.75 3.61
N PRO A 211 10.37 -11.56 2.71
CA PRO A 211 9.26 -12.42 3.09
C PRO A 211 9.60 -13.34 4.26
N LEU A 212 8.74 -13.34 5.29
CA LEU A 212 8.87 -14.16 6.48
C LEU A 212 7.82 -15.29 6.50
N SER A 213 7.95 -16.21 7.44
CA SER A 213 6.93 -17.21 7.72
C SER A 213 5.69 -16.59 8.39
N GLN A 214 4.59 -17.32 8.39
CA GLN A 214 3.36 -16.88 9.07
C GLN A 214 3.57 -16.64 10.56
N ASP A 215 4.30 -17.55 11.23
CA ASP A 215 4.54 -17.47 12.68
C ASP A 215 5.43 -16.27 13.04
N GLU A 216 6.44 -15.97 12.21
CA GLU A 216 7.29 -14.78 12.38
C GLU A 216 6.48 -13.49 12.23
N TYR A 217 5.57 -13.41 11.25
CA TYR A 217 4.66 -12.26 11.12
C TYR A 217 3.70 -12.13 12.30
N ALA A 218 3.15 -13.25 12.79
CA ALA A 218 2.29 -13.26 13.98
C ALA A 218 3.05 -12.75 15.22
N GLU A 219 4.29 -13.14 15.39
CA GLU A 219 5.14 -12.63 16.46
C GLU A 219 5.43 -11.12 16.29
N LEU A 220 5.82 -10.67 15.10
CA LEU A 220 6.07 -9.25 14.85
C LEU A 220 4.82 -8.38 15.09
N LYS A 221 3.63 -8.90 14.83
CA LYS A 221 2.38 -8.24 15.18
C LYS A 221 2.28 -8.00 16.69
N THR A 222 2.67 -8.98 17.52
CA THR A 222 2.69 -8.80 18.99
C THR A 222 3.70 -7.76 19.46
N LEU A 223 4.75 -7.53 18.66
CA LEU A 223 5.76 -6.48 18.89
C LEU A 223 5.34 -5.11 18.36
N GLY A 224 4.14 -4.99 17.79
CA GLY A 224 3.56 -3.73 17.33
C GLY A 224 3.72 -3.43 15.83
N LEU A 225 3.92 -4.46 15.00
CA LEU A 225 3.87 -4.31 13.55
C LEU A 225 2.42 -4.13 13.09
N ASP A 226 2.13 -3.04 12.39
CA ASP A 226 0.79 -2.71 11.91
C ASP A 226 0.58 -3.12 10.44
N SER A 227 1.62 -3.01 9.60
CA SER A 227 1.48 -3.28 8.18
C SER A 227 2.76 -3.80 7.52
N VAL A 228 2.59 -4.59 6.44
CA VAL A 228 3.71 -5.14 5.67
C VAL A 228 3.47 -4.91 4.18
N MET A 229 4.50 -4.39 3.50
CA MET A 229 4.53 -4.19 2.05
C MET A 229 5.42 -5.26 1.43
N VAL A 230 4.85 -6.07 0.52
CA VAL A 230 5.62 -7.04 -0.26
C VAL A 230 5.29 -6.82 -1.73
N TYR A 231 6.18 -6.13 -2.42
CA TYR A 231 6.02 -5.92 -3.85
C TYR A 231 6.49 -7.16 -4.61
N GLN A 232 5.64 -7.63 -5.53
CA GLN A 232 5.94 -8.78 -6.37
C GLN A 232 7.02 -8.47 -7.41
N GLU A 233 7.25 -7.21 -7.69
CA GLU A 233 8.11 -6.63 -8.72
C GLU A 233 7.53 -6.84 -10.13
N THR A 234 7.32 -8.08 -10.57
CA THR A 234 6.56 -8.44 -11.76
C THR A 234 5.90 -9.81 -11.57
N TYR A 235 4.76 -10.01 -12.18
CA TYR A 235 4.04 -11.31 -12.21
C TYR A 235 4.44 -12.17 -13.42
N HIS A 236 5.24 -11.61 -14.35
CA HIS A 236 5.73 -12.35 -15.51
C HIS A 236 6.92 -13.24 -15.13
N ALA A 237 6.70 -14.55 -14.98
CA ALA A 237 7.69 -15.50 -14.49
C ALA A 237 9.05 -15.46 -15.24
N PRO A 238 9.10 -15.39 -16.60
CA PRO A 238 10.38 -15.28 -17.30
C PRO A 238 11.14 -13.98 -16.99
N THR A 239 10.42 -12.84 -16.87
CA THR A 239 11.04 -11.57 -16.48
C THR A 239 11.50 -11.63 -15.03
N TYR A 240 10.69 -12.19 -14.12
CA TYR A 240 11.06 -12.34 -12.72
C TYR A 240 12.37 -13.12 -12.58
N ALA A 241 12.49 -14.28 -13.24
CA ALA A 241 13.71 -15.11 -13.21
C ALA A 241 14.94 -14.40 -13.80
N ARG A 242 14.75 -13.56 -14.83
CA ARG A 242 15.84 -12.78 -15.47
C ARG A 242 16.44 -11.74 -14.52
N HIS A 243 15.64 -11.19 -13.63
CA HIS A 243 16.05 -10.08 -12.76
C HIS A 243 16.40 -10.48 -11.33
N HIS A 244 16.10 -11.72 -10.90
CA HIS A 244 16.43 -12.26 -9.59
C HIS A 244 17.43 -13.41 -9.73
N LEU A 245 18.73 -13.06 -9.79
CA LEU A 245 19.80 -13.99 -10.20
C LEU A 245 20.24 -14.92 -9.09
N ARG A 246 20.21 -14.48 -7.82
CA ARG A 246 20.66 -15.24 -6.64
C ARG A 246 19.83 -14.90 -5.41
N GLY A 247 19.92 -15.76 -4.40
CA GLY A 247 19.25 -15.60 -3.12
C GLY A 247 17.80 -16.07 -3.10
N ASN A 248 17.15 -15.92 -1.95
CA ASN A 248 15.79 -16.45 -1.70
C ASN A 248 14.71 -15.74 -2.53
N LYS A 249 14.98 -14.51 -2.95
CA LYS A 249 14.06 -13.76 -3.81
C LYS A 249 13.81 -14.42 -5.18
N ARG A 250 14.64 -15.39 -5.58
CA ARG A 250 14.40 -16.21 -6.79
C ARG A 250 13.13 -17.05 -6.70
N ASP A 251 12.69 -17.40 -5.50
CA ASP A 251 11.47 -18.19 -5.31
C ASP A 251 10.23 -17.29 -5.47
N ILE A 252 9.73 -17.24 -6.70
CA ILE A 252 8.54 -16.44 -7.05
C ILE A 252 7.29 -16.95 -6.32
N ALA A 253 7.14 -18.26 -6.12
CA ALA A 253 5.97 -18.83 -5.46
C ALA A 253 5.95 -18.48 -3.97
N TRP A 254 7.08 -18.57 -3.29
CA TRP A 254 7.21 -18.13 -1.90
C TRP A 254 6.85 -16.66 -1.73
N ARG A 255 7.29 -15.81 -2.66
CA ARG A 255 6.98 -14.38 -2.64
C ARG A 255 5.50 -14.11 -2.93
N LEU A 256 4.92 -14.75 -3.94
CA LEU A 256 3.49 -14.64 -4.27
C LEU A 256 2.57 -15.06 -3.10
N ALA A 257 2.95 -16.11 -2.36
CA ALA A 257 2.19 -16.58 -1.21
C ALA A 257 2.39 -15.72 0.06
N THR A 258 3.24 -14.69 0.02
CA THR A 258 3.50 -13.87 1.21
C THR A 258 2.27 -13.09 1.69
N PRO A 259 1.47 -12.41 0.84
CA PRO A 259 0.26 -11.73 1.28
C PRO A 259 -0.76 -12.66 1.93
N ASP A 260 -0.88 -13.92 1.49
CA ASP A 260 -1.72 -14.94 2.14
C ASP A 260 -1.20 -15.29 3.54
N ARG A 261 0.14 -15.42 3.72
CA ARG A 261 0.74 -15.63 5.06
C ARG A 261 0.49 -14.44 5.99
N LEU A 262 0.57 -13.22 5.46
CA LEU A 262 0.26 -12.00 6.22
C LEU A 262 -1.20 -11.96 6.66
N GLY A 263 -2.13 -12.31 5.77
CA GLY A 263 -3.56 -12.39 6.08
C GLY A 263 -3.84 -13.44 7.16
N ARG A 264 -3.24 -14.63 7.07
CA ARG A 264 -3.35 -15.68 8.10
C ARG A 264 -2.71 -15.29 9.44
N ALA A 265 -1.61 -14.53 9.40
CA ALA A 265 -0.99 -13.97 10.61
C ALA A 265 -1.80 -12.80 11.22
N GLY A 266 -2.85 -12.34 10.52
CA GLY A 266 -3.74 -11.27 10.98
C GLY A 266 -3.12 -9.89 10.90
N ILE A 267 -2.19 -9.62 9.98
CA ILE A 267 -1.62 -8.28 9.76
C ILE A 267 -2.72 -7.32 9.31
N ASP A 268 -2.77 -6.14 9.94
CA ASP A 268 -3.88 -5.19 9.77
C ASP A 268 -3.93 -4.54 8.39
N LYS A 269 -2.75 -4.28 7.77
CA LYS A 269 -2.66 -3.73 6.42
C LYS A 269 -1.60 -4.45 5.59
N ILE A 270 -1.96 -4.88 4.39
CA ILE A 270 -1.09 -5.59 3.44
C ILE A 270 -0.89 -4.72 2.20
N GLY A 271 0.37 -4.43 1.87
CA GLY A 271 0.74 -3.64 0.70
C GLY A 271 1.13 -4.51 -0.48
N LEU A 272 0.55 -4.22 -1.63
CA LEU A 272 0.83 -4.87 -2.91
C LEU A 272 1.47 -3.89 -3.90
N GLY A 273 2.03 -4.41 -4.98
CA GLY A 273 2.54 -3.61 -6.08
C GLY A 273 3.45 -4.36 -7.03
N ALA A 274 3.74 -3.70 -8.15
CA ALA A 274 4.72 -4.11 -9.14
C ALA A 274 5.66 -2.94 -9.45
N LEU A 275 6.90 -3.25 -9.82
CA LEU A 275 7.91 -2.27 -10.24
C LEU A 275 7.73 -1.97 -11.73
N ILE A 276 7.15 -0.83 -12.03
CA ILE A 276 6.87 -0.42 -13.41
C ILE A 276 8.16 -0.16 -14.17
N GLY A 277 8.29 -0.82 -15.32
CA GLY A 277 9.49 -0.78 -16.15
C GLY A 277 10.36 -2.03 -16.03
N LEU A 278 10.10 -2.93 -15.08
CA LEU A 278 10.79 -4.21 -14.99
C LEU A 278 10.33 -5.16 -16.09
N SER A 279 9.03 -5.30 -16.29
CA SER A 279 8.44 -6.00 -17.45
C SER A 279 8.15 -5.02 -18.58
N SER A 280 7.95 -5.55 -19.80
CA SER A 280 7.59 -4.77 -20.98
C SER A 280 6.11 -4.37 -21.03
N ASP A 281 5.25 -4.97 -20.21
CA ASP A 281 3.81 -4.70 -20.16
C ASP A 281 3.33 -4.40 -18.73
N TRP A 282 3.39 -3.11 -18.35
CA TRP A 282 2.92 -2.65 -17.05
C TRP A 282 1.41 -2.83 -16.85
N ARG A 283 0.64 -2.90 -17.94
CA ARG A 283 -0.81 -3.11 -17.88
C ARG A 283 -1.14 -4.54 -17.45
N ALA A 284 -0.40 -5.51 -18.00
CA ALA A 284 -0.51 -6.90 -17.58
C ALA A 284 -0.12 -7.06 -16.11
N ASP A 285 1.04 -6.52 -15.67
CA ASP A 285 1.42 -6.53 -14.25
C ASP A 285 0.35 -5.92 -13.35
N SER A 286 -0.22 -4.77 -13.75
CA SER A 286 -1.28 -4.11 -12.98
C SER A 286 -2.55 -4.97 -12.87
N TYR A 287 -2.92 -5.70 -13.93
CA TYR A 287 -4.04 -6.63 -13.88
C TYR A 287 -3.78 -7.80 -12.93
N PHE A 288 -2.59 -8.37 -12.96
CA PHE A 288 -2.22 -9.44 -12.02
C PHE A 288 -2.23 -8.95 -10.56
N VAL A 289 -1.82 -7.72 -10.29
CA VAL A 289 -1.99 -7.10 -8.97
C VAL A 289 -3.47 -7.00 -8.61
N ALA A 290 -4.36 -6.68 -9.55
CA ALA A 290 -5.80 -6.58 -9.30
C ALA A 290 -6.45 -7.95 -9.03
N GLU A 291 -6.02 -9.00 -9.73
CA GLU A 291 -6.41 -10.39 -9.44
C GLU A 291 -5.94 -10.79 -8.03
N HIS A 292 -4.68 -10.48 -7.67
CA HIS A 292 -4.14 -10.78 -6.36
C HIS A 292 -4.90 -10.04 -5.24
N LEU A 293 -5.18 -8.75 -5.42
CA LEU A 293 -6.01 -7.98 -4.49
C LEU A 293 -7.39 -8.60 -4.33
N THR A 294 -8.04 -8.94 -5.45
CA THR A 294 -9.39 -9.56 -5.44
C THR A 294 -9.39 -10.91 -4.72
N TRP A 295 -8.33 -11.70 -4.89
CA TRP A 295 -8.12 -12.94 -4.14
C TRP A 295 -8.03 -12.66 -2.64
N LEU A 296 -7.17 -11.75 -2.23
CA LEU A 296 -6.93 -11.43 -0.82
C LEU A 296 -8.17 -10.82 -0.14
N GLU A 297 -8.91 -9.96 -0.80
CA GLU A 297 -10.16 -9.38 -0.28
C GLU A 297 -11.22 -10.47 0.00
N ARG A 298 -11.19 -11.60 -0.72
CA ARG A 298 -12.10 -12.73 -0.50
C ARG A 298 -11.64 -13.65 0.62
N HIS A 299 -10.33 -13.89 0.74
CA HIS A 299 -9.77 -14.89 1.66
C HIS A 299 -9.29 -14.28 2.98
N HIS A 300 -8.93 -12.99 2.98
CA HIS A 300 -8.40 -12.26 4.13
C HIS A 300 -9.10 -10.90 4.30
N TRP A 301 -10.43 -10.92 4.33
CA TRP A 301 -11.29 -9.72 4.38
C TRP A 301 -11.08 -8.86 5.63
N GLN A 302 -10.48 -9.41 6.69
CA GLN A 302 -10.15 -8.70 7.92
C GLN A 302 -8.98 -7.73 7.77
N SER A 303 -8.14 -7.90 6.75
CA SER A 303 -7.02 -7.01 6.47
C SER A 303 -7.45 -5.85 5.56
N ARG A 304 -6.85 -4.69 5.76
CA ARG A 304 -6.90 -3.57 4.81
C ARG A 304 -5.80 -3.74 3.77
N TYR A 305 -5.97 -3.08 2.64
CA TYR A 305 -4.99 -3.18 1.55
C TYR A 305 -4.48 -1.82 1.13
N SER A 306 -3.21 -1.79 0.72
CA SER A 306 -2.59 -0.63 0.09
C SER A 306 -1.86 -1.03 -1.19
N LEU A 307 -1.71 -0.08 -2.08
CA LEU A 307 -1.02 -0.29 -3.34
C LEU A 307 0.02 0.80 -3.59
N SER A 308 1.17 0.37 -4.10
CA SER A 308 2.18 1.24 -4.68
C SER A 308 2.52 0.77 -6.09
N PHE A 309 2.85 1.72 -6.96
CA PHE A 309 3.17 1.49 -8.37
C PHE A 309 4.44 2.27 -8.76
N PRO A 310 5.57 1.97 -8.11
CA PRO A 310 6.82 2.69 -8.33
C PRO A 310 7.32 2.48 -9.76
N ARG A 311 7.74 3.56 -10.43
CA ARG A 311 8.50 3.47 -11.67
C ARG A 311 9.97 3.15 -11.37
N LEU A 312 10.60 2.32 -12.21
CA LEU A 312 12.02 2.01 -12.10
C LEU A 312 12.85 3.29 -12.11
N ARG A 313 13.81 3.39 -11.19
CA ARG A 313 14.70 4.55 -11.04
C ARG A 313 16.14 4.12 -11.20
N PRO A 314 17.03 5.01 -11.64
CA PRO A 314 18.46 4.76 -11.68
C PRO A 314 18.99 4.30 -10.31
N CYS A 315 19.85 3.29 -10.32
CA CYS A 315 20.56 2.78 -9.15
C CYS A 315 21.97 2.34 -9.54
N THR A 316 22.80 2.07 -8.53
CA THR A 316 24.13 1.47 -8.77
C THR A 316 23.95 0.09 -9.44
N GLY A 317 24.67 -0.14 -10.52
CA GLY A 317 24.54 -1.37 -11.33
C GLY A 317 23.54 -1.25 -12.49
N GLY A 318 22.84 -0.14 -12.60
CA GLY A 318 22.00 0.36 -13.68
C GLY A 318 21.21 -0.64 -14.53
N LEU A 319 19.88 -0.60 -14.44
CA LEU A 319 18.99 -1.29 -15.39
C LEU A 319 18.15 -0.24 -16.12
N GLU A 320 18.18 -0.27 -17.45
CA GLU A 320 17.25 0.51 -18.25
C GLU A 320 15.85 -0.13 -18.21
N PRO A 321 14.79 0.68 -18.05
CA PRO A 321 13.43 0.14 -17.99
C PRO A 321 13.04 -0.49 -19.33
N ALA A 322 12.44 -1.68 -19.29
CA ALA A 322 11.91 -2.39 -20.45
C ALA A 322 10.75 -1.61 -21.14
N VAL A 323 10.06 -0.77 -20.39
CA VAL A 323 9.05 0.16 -20.88
C VAL A 323 9.10 1.46 -20.07
N ILE A 324 9.03 2.60 -20.75
CA ILE A 324 8.95 3.92 -20.12
C ILE A 324 7.47 4.31 -19.99
N MET A 325 6.96 4.35 -18.76
CA MET A 325 5.62 4.85 -18.47
C MET A 325 5.64 6.37 -18.37
N SER A 326 4.82 7.04 -19.17
CA SER A 326 4.64 8.50 -19.10
C SER A 326 3.83 8.91 -17.86
N ASP A 327 3.94 10.19 -17.47
CA ASP A 327 3.13 10.76 -16.36
C ASP A 327 1.63 10.64 -16.64
N ARG A 328 1.20 10.77 -17.90
CA ARG A 328 -0.19 10.58 -18.31
C ARG A 328 -0.66 9.15 -18.09
N GLN A 329 0.16 8.16 -18.39
CA GLN A 329 -0.17 6.75 -18.16
C GLN A 329 -0.17 6.41 -16.67
N LEU A 330 0.73 6.99 -15.88
CA LEU A 330 0.72 6.82 -14.44
C LEU A 330 -0.53 7.46 -13.81
N ALA A 331 -0.94 8.63 -14.28
CA ALA A 331 -2.20 9.26 -13.85
C ALA A 331 -3.42 8.38 -14.22
N GLN A 332 -3.44 7.80 -15.43
CA GLN A 332 -4.46 6.84 -15.84
C GLN A 332 -4.51 5.64 -14.89
N LEU A 333 -3.37 5.06 -14.55
CA LEU A 333 -3.27 3.91 -13.65
C LEU A 333 -3.80 4.26 -12.24
N ILE A 334 -3.40 5.42 -11.69
CA ILE A 334 -3.91 5.89 -10.39
C ILE A 334 -5.44 6.01 -10.40
N CYS A 335 -5.99 6.65 -11.44
CA CYS A 335 -7.43 6.79 -11.58
C CYS A 335 -8.12 5.43 -11.73
N ALA A 336 -7.60 4.53 -12.57
CA ALA A 336 -8.14 3.20 -12.77
C ALA A 336 -8.21 2.40 -11.46
N TRP A 337 -7.16 2.44 -10.63
CA TRP A 337 -7.15 1.80 -9.33
C TRP A 337 -8.20 2.37 -8.38
N ARG A 338 -8.34 3.70 -8.31
CA ARG A 338 -9.35 4.33 -7.47
C ARG A 338 -10.77 3.97 -7.91
N LEU A 339 -11.00 3.88 -9.21
CA LEU A 339 -12.30 3.48 -9.76
C LEU A 339 -12.60 2.01 -9.46
N PHE A 340 -11.60 1.13 -9.60
CA PHE A 340 -11.74 -0.30 -9.36
C PHE A 340 -11.95 -0.65 -7.88
N SER A 341 -11.11 -0.11 -7.00
CA SER A 341 -11.19 -0.34 -5.54
C SER A 341 -11.25 1.00 -4.78
N PRO A 342 -12.48 1.52 -4.52
CA PRO A 342 -12.66 2.83 -3.88
C PRO A 342 -12.13 2.92 -2.44
N THR A 343 -11.89 1.79 -1.77
CA THR A 343 -11.42 1.74 -0.37
C THR A 343 -9.91 1.49 -0.24
N LEU A 344 -9.22 1.25 -1.35
CA LEU A 344 -7.81 0.92 -1.39
C LEU A 344 -6.96 2.16 -1.03
N ASP A 345 -5.99 2.00 -0.14
CA ASP A 345 -4.96 3.01 0.06
C ASP A 345 -4.02 3.05 -1.15
N LEU A 346 -3.83 4.22 -1.75
CA LEU A 346 -2.90 4.43 -2.85
C LEU A 346 -1.73 5.30 -2.40
N SER A 347 -0.52 4.75 -2.48
CA SER A 347 0.70 5.40 -2.01
C SER A 347 1.55 5.94 -3.16
N LEU A 348 2.06 7.17 -3.01
CA LEU A 348 2.96 7.81 -3.96
C LEU A 348 4.26 8.23 -3.26
N SER A 349 5.36 7.63 -3.71
CA SER A 349 6.68 7.86 -3.10
C SER A 349 7.44 9.05 -3.72
N THR A 350 8.57 9.37 -3.11
CA THR A 350 9.54 10.39 -3.60
C THR A 350 10.28 9.98 -4.88
N ARG A 351 9.97 8.82 -5.46
CA ARG A 351 10.46 8.42 -6.80
C ARG A 351 9.97 9.33 -7.90
N GLU A 352 8.78 9.93 -7.71
CA GLU A 352 8.13 10.79 -8.69
C GLU A 352 8.54 12.26 -8.52
N SER A 353 8.51 13.02 -9.63
CA SER A 353 8.88 14.43 -9.62
C SER A 353 7.95 15.28 -8.75
N PRO A 354 8.44 16.40 -8.18
CA PRO A 354 7.61 17.36 -7.45
C PRO A 354 6.38 17.81 -8.25
N ALA A 355 6.56 18.11 -9.55
CA ALA A 355 5.46 18.54 -10.41
C ALA A 355 4.36 17.48 -10.55
N PHE A 356 4.75 16.22 -10.82
CA PHE A 356 3.79 15.12 -10.92
C PHE A 356 3.09 14.88 -9.59
N ARG A 357 3.81 14.84 -8.47
CA ARG A 357 3.26 14.58 -7.14
C ARG A 357 2.23 15.65 -6.73
N ASN A 358 2.52 16.93 -7.00
CA ASN A 358 1.59 18.03 -6.72
C ASN A 358 0.29 17.93 -7.51
N GLY A 359 0.32 17.41 -8.75
CA GLY A 359 -0.88 17.15 -9.55
C GLY A 359 -1.62 15.88 -9.14
N ALA A 360 -0.88 14.78 -8.94
CA ALA A 360 -1.43 13.46 -8.66
C ALA A 360 -2.14 13.35 -7.30
N VAL A 361 -1.79 14.20 -6.33
CA VAL A 361 -2.39 14.19 -4.99
C VAL A 361 -3.92 14.32 -4.99
N ARG A 362 -4.50 14.93 -6.03
CA ARG A 362 -5.96 15.06 -6.19
C ARG A 362 -6.61 13.87 -6.89
N LEU A 363 -5.83 13.05 -7.64
CA LEU A 363 -6.39 12.03 -8.53
C LEU A 363 -6.87 10.75 -7.82
N GLY A 364 -6.37 10.46 -6.64
CA GLY A 364 -6.73 9.20 -5.96
C GLY A 364 -5.77 8.80 -4.85
N ILE A 365 -4.69 9.52 -4.71
CA ILE A 365 -3.65 9.25 -3.71
C ILE A 365 -4.21 9.50 -2.29
N THR A 366 -3.86 8.62 -1.36
CA THR A 366 -4.23 8.71 0.06
C THR A 366 -3.03 8.80 0.98
N GLN A 367 -1.85 8.34 0.51
CA GLN A 367 -0.63 8.35 1.30
C GLN A 367 0.57 8.83 0.46
N MET A 368 1.49 9.54 1.07
CA MET A 368 2.73 10.00 0.44
C MET A 368 3.91 9.86 1.38
N SER A 369 5.06 9.41 0.85
CA SER A 369 6.32 9.61 1.56
C SER A 369 6.84 11.04 1.31
N ALA A 370 7.56 11.60 2.27
CA ALA A 370 8.18 12.91 2.11
C ALA A 370 9.55 12.91 2.79
N GLU A 371 10.48 13.72 2.29
CA GLU A 371 11.86 13.84 2.80
C GLU A 371 12.54 12.48 2.97
N SER A 372 12.32 11.55 2.02
CA SER A 372 12.82 10.18 2.11
C SER A 372 14.34 10.14 2.00
N ARG A 373 14.96 9.25 2.81
CA ARG A 373 16.35 8.84 2.68
C ARG A 373 16.36 7.35 2.37
N THR A 374 17.09 6.95 1.31
CA THR A 374 17.09 5.57 0.81
C THR A 374 18.30 4.76 1.28
N GLN A 375 18.85 5.13 2.45
CA GLN A 375 20.07 4.57 3.04
C GLN A 375 19.99 4.45 4.56
N PRO A 376 20.70 3.50 5.18
CA PRO A 376 20.81 3.40 6.63
C PRO A 376 21.53 4.61 7.25
N GLY A 377 20.92 5.25 8.26
CA GLY A 377 21.52 6.38 8.99
C GLY A 377 21.34 7.73 8.32
N GLY A 378 20.47 7.84 7.31
CA GLY A 378 20.32 9.04 6.49
C GLY A 378 19.70 10.25 7.19
N TYR A 379 18.97 10.07 8.31
CA TYR A 379 18.29 11.17 8.99
C TYR A 379 19.14 11.83 10.08
N ALA A 380 19.94 11.07 10.80
CA ALA A 380 20.78 11.56 11.88
C ALA A 380 22.22 11.87 11.44
N GLU A 381 22.78 11.07 10.53
CA GLU A 381 24.16 11.20 10.07
C GLU A 381 24.33 12.01 8.78
N GLY A 382 23.21 12.25 8.05
CA GLY A 382 23.19 12.90 6.75
C GLY A 382 23.38 11.94 5.57
N ASP A 383 23.23 12.48 4.36
CA ASP A 383 23.25 11.69 3.12
C ASP A 383 24.65 11.15 2.82
N LYS A 384 24.68 9.88 2.40
CA LYS A 384 25.84 9.17 1.88
C LYS A 384 25.42 8.40 0.64
N GLU A 385 25.51 9.01 -0.53
CA GLU A 385 25.09 8.45 -1.83
C GLU A 385 25.60 7.01 -2.06
N GLU A 386 26.80 6.70 -1.57
CA GLU A 386 27.41 5.36 -1.63
C GLU A 386 26.63 4.25 -0.93
N LEU A 387 25.58 4.59 -0.15
CA LEU A 387 24.76 3.65 0.62
C LEU A 387 23.33 3.52 0.08
N GLU A 388 22.96 4.28 -0.96
CA GLU A 388 21.59 4.39 -1.43
C GLU A 388 21.08 3.15 -2.18
N GLN A 389 19.79 2.87 -2.04
CA GLN A 389 19.10 1.83 -2.79
C GLN A 389 18.81 2.25 -4.23
N PHE A 390 18.34 3.48 -4.42
CA PHE A 390 18.02 4.12 -5.70
C PHE A 390 17.91 5.64 -5.53
N ALA A 391 18.06 6.37 -6.63
CA ALA A 391 17.90 7.82 -6.64
C ALA A 391 16.44 8.25 -6.43
N ILE A 392 16.19 9.21 -5.56
CA ILE A 392 14.90 9.88 -5.41
C ILE A 392 14.80 11.06 -6.40
N HIS A 393 13.57 11.50 -6.70
CA HIS A 393 13.33 12.64 -7.60
C HIS A 393 12.74 13.85 -6.87
N ASP A 394 12.02 13.62 -5.76
CA ASP A 394 11.49 14.69 -4.90
C ASP A 394 12.23 14.66 -3.57
N ASP A 395 13.22 15.51 -3.45
CA ASP A 395 14.08 15.69 -2.26
C ASP A 395 13.62 16.82 -1.33
N ARG A 396 12.46 17.45 -1.63
CA ARG A 396 11.93 18.55 -0.85
C ARG A 396 11.76 18.18 0.64
N PRO A 397 12.04 19.12 1.55
CA PRO A 397 11.70 18.99 2.96
C PRO A 397 10.20 18.72 3.14
N VAL A 398 9.85 17.98 4.20
CA VAL A 398 8.46 17.62 4.50
C VAL A 398 7.53 18.83 4.60
N GLY A 399 8.03 19.95 5.11
CA GLY A 399 7.27 21.20 5.21
C GLY A 399 6.80 21.76 3.87
N GLU A 400 7.65 21.66 2.82
CA GLU A 400 7.30 22.10 1.47
C GLU A 400 6.29 21.14 0.81
N VAL A 401 6.45 19.84 0.98
CA VAL A 401 5.48 18.85 0.47
C VAL A 401 4.12 19.04 1.16
N ALA A 402 4.12 19.27 2.47
CA ALA A 402 2.90 19.56 3.22
C ALA A 402 2.24 20.87 2.78
N ALA A 403 3.02 21.91 2.47
CA ALA A 403 2.49 23.17 1.93
C ALA A 403 1.84 22.95 0.55
N ALA A 404 2.47 22.17 -0.34
CA ALA A 404 1.92 21.83 -1.65
C ALA A 404 0.58 21.05 -1.53
N VAL A 405 0.48 20.12 -0.58
CA VAL A 405 -0.77 19.39 -0.28
C VAL A 405 -1.88 20.37 0.18
N ARG A 406 -1.55 21.35 1.06
CA ARG A 406 -2.52 22.38 1.50
C ARG A 406 -2.95 23.28 0.34
N GLN A 407 -2.03 23.66 -0.54
CA GLN A 407 -2.35 24.46 -1.74
C GLN A 407 -3.30 23.71 -2.69
N ALA A 408 -3.23 22.37 -2.73
CA ALA A 408 -4.18 21.55 -3.45
C ALA A 408 -5.57 21.43 -2.78
N GLY A 409 -5.80 22.11 -1.65
CA GLY A 409 -7.05 22.06 -0.87
C GLY A 409 -7.16 20.82 0.02
N LEU A 410 -6.04 20.17 0.33
CA LEU A 410 -5.99 18.93 1.11
C LEU A 410 -5.25 19.15 2.43
N GLN A 411 -5.43 18.22 3.36
CA GLN A 411 -4.83 18.27 4.69
C GLN A 411 -3.75 17.19 4.83
N PRO A 412 -2.47 17.54 5.03
CA PRO A 412 -1.44 16.57 5.38
C PRO A 412 -1.66 16.05 6.80
N VAL A 413 -1.61 14.73 6.99
CA VAL A 413 -1.79 14.03 8.26
C VAL A 413 -0.54 13.18 8.53
N PHE A 414 0.10 13.44 9.67
CA PHE A 414 1.37 12.79 10.06
C PHE A 414 1.16 11.60 10.99
N LYS A 415 0.00 11.54 11.64
CA LYS A 415 -0.39 10.45 12.52
C LYS A 415 -1.60 9.76 11.93
N ASP A 416 -1.46 8.49 11.64
CA ASP A 416 -2.57 7.64 11.23
C ASP A 416 -3.39 7.22 12.46
N TRP A 417 -4.46 6.51 12.24
CA TRP A 417 -5.32 5.97 13.27
C TRP A 417 -4.53 5.02 14.22
N GLU A 418 -4.69 5.24 15.53
CA GLU A 418 -4.15 4.33 16.55
C GLU A 418 -5.09 3.14 16.77
N PRO A 419 -4.61 1.90 16.64
CA PRO A 419 -5.43 0.72 16.88
C PRO A 419 -5.63 0.45 18.38
N PHE A 420 -6.08 1.46 19.16
CA PHE A 420 -6.24 1.31 20.61
C PHE A 420 -7.52 0.57 21.02
N LEU A 421 -8.48 0.42 20.12
CA LEU A 421 -9.75 -0.26 20.37
C LEU A 421 -9.63 -1.79 20.38
N GLY A 422 -8.48 -2.35 20.08
CA GLY A 422 -8.22 -3.78 20.03
C GLY A 422 -7.12 -4.27 20.98
N ARG A 423 -6.66 -3.42 21.89
CA ARG A 423 -5.62 -3.79 22.89
C ARG A 423 -6.16 -3.76 24.29
#